data_c7c2d580a8bc0b19f44178d646bb0dec
#
_entry.id   c7c2d580a8bc0b19f44178d646bb0dec
#
_cell.length_a   1.000
_cell.length_b   1.000
_cell.length_c   1.000
_cell.angle_alpha   90.00
_cell.angle_beta   90.00
_cell.angle_gamma   90.00
#
_symmetry.space_group_name_H-M   'P 1'
#
loop_
_entity.id
_entity.type
_entity.pdbx_description
1 polymer ?
#
loop_
_entity_poly.entity_id
_entity_poly.type
_entity_poly.pdbx_seq_one_letter_code
_entity_poly.pdbx_strand_id
1 'polypeptide(L)'
;MRRTPRDTEASARRVTRRALLMGAGMSAMVAALGARMRFLGVDQAAEFRLLAEENRINIRLIPPARGLIQDRNGKLIAGNEQNYRVTITREDAGKTDAEVEAVLHRLSHLIPMTKDDLASTMKDIKRNSAFVPIIVAERLDWHELSRISVNSPALPGVSPEVGLSRVYPRDIDFAHIVGYVGAVSDKDIAAQESPDPLLRIPKFQIGK
;
A
#
# COMPACT_ATOMS: atom_id res chain seq x y z
N MET A 1 -62.16 34.44 26.35
CA MET A 1 -62.26 35.04 25.01
C MET A 1 -62.67 33.95 24.00
N ARG A 2 -63.87 34.00 23.46
CA ARG A 2 -64.41 33.10 22.43
C ARG A 2 -63.87 33.59 21.08
N ARG A 3 -63.06 32.76 20.40
CA ARG A 3 -62.54 33.04 19.04
C ARG A 3 -63.73 33.04 18.06
N THR A 4 -63.81 34.03 17.19
CA THR A 4 -64.90 34.12 16.17
C THR A 4 -64.63 33.07 15.06
N PRO A 5 -65.66 32.53 14.39
CA PRO A 5 -65.50 31.56 13.31
C PRO A 5 -64.61 32.04 12.17
N ARG A 6 -64.58 33.34 11.89
CA ARG A 6 -63.69 33.95 10.87
C ARG A 6 -62.18 33.86 11.25
N ASP A 7 -61.87 33.98 12.54
CA ASP A 7 -60.45 33.87 13.01
C ASP A 7 -59.96 32.44 12.91
N THR A 8 -60.82 31.44 13.09
CA THR A 8 -60.47 30.02 12.92
C THR A 8 -60.24 29.64 11.47
N GLU A 9 -61.06 30.17 10.53
CA GLU A 9 -60.84 29.93 9.09
C GLU A 9 -59.59 30.61 8.56
N ALA A 10 -59.26 31.82 8.99
CA ALA A 10 -58.05 32.53 8.59
C ALA A 10 -56.79 31.85 9.14
N SER A 11 -56.88 31.32 10.38
CA SER A 11 -55.77 30.56 10.95
C SER A 11 -55.56 29.18 10.27
N ALA A 12 -56.66 28.49 9.95
CA ALA A 12 -56.61 27.22 9.20
C ALA A 12 -55.97 27.39 7.83
N ARG A 13 -56.34 28.42 7.06
CA ARG A 13 -55.71 28.71 5.76
C ARG A 13 -54.22 29.02 5.85
N ARG A 14 -53.77 29.68 6.91
CA ARG A 14 -52.31 29.95 7.14
C ARG A 14 -51.55 28.66 7.47
N VAL A 15 -52.13 27.79 8.30
CA VAL A 15 -51.54 26.49 8.64
C VAL A 15 -51.45 25.60 7.39
N THR A 16 -52.55 25.54 6.59
CA THR A 16 -52.56 24.75 5.35
C THR A 16 -51.52 25.24 4.33
N ARG A 17 -51.36 26.55 4.15
CA ARG A 17 -50.34 27.12 3.28
C ARG A 17 -48.94 26.77 3.74
N ARG A 18 -48.64 26.84 5.04
CA ARG A 18 -47.34 26.45 5.61
C ARG A 18 -47.07 24.95 5.45
N ALA A 19 -48.09 24.14 5.69
CA ALA A 19 -47.99 22.69 5.50
C ALA A 19 -47.75 22.33 4.03
N LEU A 20 -48.41 23.02 3.08
CA LEU A 20 -48.16 22.83 1.64
C LEU A 20 -46.75 23.24 1.23
N LEU A 21 -46.24 24.37 1.73
CA LEU A 21 -44.89 24.82 1.43
C LEU A 21 -43.83 23.85 2.01
N MET A 22 -44.04 23.39 3.24
CA MET A 22 -43.13 22.38 3.84
C MET A 22 -43.21 21.05 3.10
N GLY A 23 -44.39 20.59 2.75
CA GLY A 23 -44.60 19.37 1.96
C GLY A 23 -43.99 19.47 0.58
N ALA A 24 -44.15 20.58 -0.12
CA ALA A 24 -43.53 20.82 -1.42
C ALA A 24 -42.01 20.87 -1.33
N GLY A 25 -41.46 21.55 -0.32
CA GLY A 25 -40.00 21.58 -0.07
C GLY A 25 -39.42 20.19 0.21
N MET A 26 -40.13 19.42 1.04
CA MET A 26 -39.71 18.04 1.36
C MET A 26 -39.80 17.12 0.14
N SER A 27 -40.86 17.23 -0.66
CA SER A 27 -40.99 16.47 -1.91
C SER A 27 -39.93 16.85 -2.93
N ALA A 28 -39.59 18.13 -3.07
CA ALA A 28 -38.53 18.59 -3.95
C ALA A 28 -37.16 18.04 -3.50
N MET A 29 -36.90 17.99 -2.20
CA MET A 29 -35.66 17.42 -1.65
C MET A 29 -35.56 15.91 -1.92
N VAL A 30 -36.66 15.17 -1.72
CA VAL A 30 -36.71 13.72 -2.04
C VAL A 30 -36.53 13.48 -3.54
N ALA A 31 -37.13 14.29 -4.38
CA ALA A 31 -36.96 14.21 -5.83
C ALA A 31 -35.50 14.49 -6.26
N ALA A 32 -34.86 15.49 -5.65
CA ALA A 32 -33.47 15.80 -5.91
C ALA A 32 -32.53 14.66 -5.46
N LEU A 33 -32.77 14.04 -4.31
CA LEU A 33 -32.05 12.87 -3.84
C LEU A 33 -32.23 11.67 -4.77
N GLY A 34 -33.47 11.41 -5.20
CA GLY A 34 -33.78 10.34 -6.16
C GLY A 34 -33.11 10.55 -7.50
N ALA A 35 -33.10 11.78 -8.02
CA ALA A 35 -32.37 12.13 -9.24
C ALA A 35 -30.87 11.94 -9.07
N ARG A 36 -30.29 12.31 -7.92
CA ARG A 36 -28.87 12.10 -7.61
C ARG A 36 -28.52 10.63 -7.49
N MET A 37 -29.36 9.82 -6.83
CA MET A 37 -29.16 8.38 -6.75
C MET A 37 -29.20 7.73 -8.13
N ARG A 38 -30.13 8.11 -8.99
CA ARG A 38 -30.18 7.62 -10.36
C ARG A 38 -28.92 8.00 -11.13
N PHE A 39 -28.50 9.25 -11.08
CA PHE A 39 -27.30 9.73 -11.75
C PHE A 39 -26.05 8.95 -11.35
N LEU A 40 -25.83 8.73 -10.04
CA LEU A 40 -24.69 7.99 -9.54
C LEU A 40 -24.79 6.46 -9.78
N GLY A 41 -26.01 5.91 -9.64
CA GLY A 41 -26.22 4.45 -9.68
C GLY A 41 -26.51 3.89 -11.08
N VAL A 42 -26.89 4.73 -12.05
CA VAL A 42 -27.23 4.30 -13.42
C VAL A 42 -26.32 4.99 -14.43
N ASP A 43 -26.32 6.31 -14.46
CA ASP A 43 -25.63 7.07 -15.50
C ASP A 43 -24.09 7.01 -15.35
N GLN A 44 -23.59 7.01 -14.11
CA GLN A 44 -22.16 6.89 -13.79
C GLN A 44 -21.75 5.54 -13.16
N ALA A 45 -22.66 4.57 -13.12
CA ALA A 45 -22.43 3.28 -12.46
C ALA A 45 -21.20 2.52 -13.02
N ALA A 46 -20.97 2.59 -14.32
CA ALA A 46 -19.84 1.93 -14.99
C ALA A 46 -18.51 2.56 -14.56
N GLU A 47 -18.44 3.88 -14.49
CA GLU A 47 -17.24 4.61 -14.07
C GLU A 47 -16.91 4.35 -12.61
N PHE A 48 -17.91 4.42 -11.73
CA PHE A 48 -17.69 4.13 -10.30
C PHE A 48 -17.36 2.66 -10.01
N ARG A 49 -17.89 1.72 -10.80
CA ARG A 49 -17.48 0.31 -10.72
C ARG A 49 -16.04 0.12 -11.13
N LEU A 50 -15.61 0.76 -12.21
CA LEU A 50 -14.22 0.69 -12.68
C LEU A 50 -13.26 1.25 -11.61
N LEU A 51 -13.57 2.41 -11.05
CA LEU A 51 -12.79 3.01 -9.95
C LEU A 51 -12.78 2.14 -8.68
N ALA A 52 -13.90 1.48 -8.37
CA ALA A 52 -13.98 0.57 -7.23
C ALA A 52 -13.16 -0.72 -7.47
N GLU A 53 -13.16 -1.24 -8.69
CA GLU A 53 -12.33 -2.39 -9.06
C GLU A 53 -10.85 -2.05 -9.07
N GLU A 54 -10.45 -0.91 -9.63
CA GLU A 54 -9.08 -0.42 -9.58
C GLU A 54 -8.58 -0.22 -8.14
N ASN A 55 -9.42 0.30 -7.26
CA ASN A 55 -9.08 0.47 -5.83
C ASN A 55 -9.03 -0.85 -5.06
N ARG A 56 -9.68 -1.92 -5.55
CA ARG A 56 -9.68 -3.26 -4.94
C ARG A 56 -8.50 -4.11 -5.39
N ILE A 57 -7.97 -3.86 -6.60
CA ILE A 57 -6.88 -4.63 -7.16
C ILE A 57 -5.55 -4.00 -6.73
N ASN A 58 -4.90 -4.61 -5.77
CA ASN A 58 -3.55 -4.24 -5.38
C ASN A 58 -2.55 -5.04 -6.24
N ILE A 59 -2.01 -4.41 -7.28
CA ILE A 59 -1.04 -5.06 -8.19
C ILE A 59 0.31 -5.09 -7.47
N ARG A 60 0.71 -6.28 -7.02
CA ARG A 60 2.04 -6.51 -6.49
C ARG A 60 2.95 -7.07 -7.59
N LEU A 61 3.95 -6.30 -7.98
CA LEU A 61 4.98 -6.76 -8.91
C LEU A 61 5.93 -7.73 -8.19
N ILE A 62 5.98 -8.97 -8.65
CA ILE A 62 6.92 -9.98 -8.14
C ILE A 62 8.05 -10.10 -9.16
N PRO A 63 9.27 -9.63 -8.83
CA PRO A 63 10.40 -9.76 -9.73
C PRO A 63 10.74 -11.24 -9.94
N PRO A 64 11.00 -11.67 -11.19
CA PRO A 64 11.41 -13.04 -11.49
C PRO A 64 12.78 -13.35 -10.90
N ALA A 65 13.04 -14.64 -10.66
CA ALA A 65 14.36 -15.12 -10.29
C ALA A 65 15.38 -14.80 -11.39
N ARG A 66 16.57 -14.35 -11.01
CA ARG A 66 17.64 -14.09 -11.97
C ARG A 66 18.15 -15.39 -12.58
N GLY A 67 18.52 -15.36 -13.85
CA GLY A 67 19.15 -16.50 -14.53
C GLY A 67 20.44 -16.93 -13.84
N LEU A 68 20.74 -18.22 -13.88
CA LEU A 68 22.01 -18.77 -13.39
C LEU A 68 23.12 -18.47 -14.39
N ILE A 69 24.32 -18.18 -13.87
CA ILE A 69 25.53 -18.05 -14.69
C ILE A 69 26.44 -19.23 -14.32
N GLN A 70 26.79 -20.01 -15.34
CA GLN A 70 27.61 -21.21 -15.18
C GLN A 70 28.82 -21.15 -16.11
N ASP A 71 29.86 -21.85 -15.76
CA ASP A 71 31.01 -22.06 -16.65
C ASP A 71 30.69 -23.15 -17.72
N ARG A 72 31.64 -23.40 -18.64
CA ARG A 72 31.48 -24.43 -19.68
C ARG A 72 31.30 -25.85 -19.13
N ASN A 73 31.64 -26.09 -17.87
CA ASN A 73 31.51 -27.38 -17.21
C ASN A 73 30.27 -27.48 -16.33
N GLY A 74 29.39 -26.49 -16.40
CA GLY A 74 28.18 -26.41 -15.58
C GLY A 74 28.40 -25.96 -14.14
N LYS A 75 29.60 -25.47 -13.80
CA LYS A 75 29.92 -25.01 -12.46
C LYS A 75 29.33 -23.62 -12.21
N LEU A 76 28.60 -23.44 -11.12
CA LEU A 76 27.92 -22.21 -10.80
C LEU A 76 28.89 -21.06 -10.52
N ILE A 77 28.79 -19.97 -11.28
CA ILE A 77 29.53 -18.71 -11.08
C ILE A 77 28.63 -17.69 -10.34
N ALA A 78 27.38 -17.59 -10.74
CA ALA A 78 26.40 -16.77 -10.03
C ALA A 78 25.03 -17.46 -9.99
N GLY A 79 24.48 -17.57 -8.80
CA GLY A 79 23.22 -18.25 -8.51
C GLY A 79 22.27 -17.40 -7.68
N ASN A 80 21.20 -18.04 -7.24
CA ASN A 80 20.22 -17.44 -6.34
C ASN A 80 20.12 -18.28 -5.07
N GLU A 81 20.07 -17.64 -3.94
CA GLU A 81 19.88 -18.26 -2.63
C GLU A 81 18.62 -17.70 -1.99
N GLN A 82 17.93 -18.53 -1.21
CA GLN A 82 16.76 -18.07 -0.45
C GLN A 82 17.18 -17.02 0.58
N ASN A 83 16.48 -15.92 0.59
CA ASN A 83 16.70 -14.81 1.50
C ASN A 83 15.42 -14.53 2.27
N TYR A 84 15.45 -14.72 3.57
CA TYR A 84 14.36 -14.35 4.44
C TYR A 84 14.39 -12.85 4.70
N ARG A 85 13.26 -12.20 4.48
CA ARG A 85 13.11 -10.76 4.66
C ARG A 85 11.79 -10.44 5.35
N VAL A 86 11.71 -9.27 5.91
CA VAL A 86 10.51 -8.73 6.53
C VAL A 86 10.12 -7.43 5.86
N THR A 87 8.86 -7.35 5.49
CA THR A 87 8.26 -6.13 4.92
C THR A 87 7.23 -5.56 5.87
N ILE A 88 7.01 -4.25 5.79
CA ILE A 88 5.93 -3.54 6.48
C ILE A 88 5.08 -2.77 5.46
N THR A 89 3.76 -2.91 5.58
CA THR A 89 2.79 -2.14 4.81
C THR A 89 2.14 -1.12 5.72
N ARG A 90 2.27 0.17 5.38
CA ARG A 90 1.78 1.26 6.23
C ARG A 90 0.28 1.19 6.48
N GLU A 91 -0.52 0.86 5.45
CA GLU A 91 -1.98 0.78 5.53
C GLU A 91 -2.43 -0.21 6.60
N ASP A 92 -1.75 -1.35 6.71
CA ASP A 92 -2.06 -2.41 7.67
C ASP A 92 -1.42 -2.17 9.03
N ALA A 93 -0.28 -1.45 9.08
CA ALA A 93 0.48 -1.21 10.31
C ALA A 93 -0.16 -0.14 11.21
N GLY A 94 -0.85 0.85 10.62
CA GLY A 94 -1.54 1.89 11.35
C GLY A 94 -1.89 3.11 10.49
N LYS A 95 -2.84 3.90 10.98
CA LYS A 95 -3.29 5.12 10.30
C LYS A 95 -2.38 6.31 10.56
N THR A 96 -1.67 6.29 11.69
CA THR A 96 -0.79 7.38 12.13
C THR A 96 0.68 6.95 12.11
N ASP A 97 1.57 7.91 11.93
CA ASP A 97 3.02 7.65 11.96
C ASP A 97 3.46 7.09 13.32
N ALA A 98 2.82 7.51 14.41
CA ALA A 98 3.11 7.01 15.76
C ALA A 98 2.75 5.52 15.93
N GLU A 99 1.66 5.07 15.33
CA GLU A 99 1.27 3.64 15.34
C GLU A 99 2.28 2.79 14.57
N VAL A 100 2.69 3.24 13.39
CA VAL A 100 3.73 2.58 12.57
C VAL A 100 5.05 2.51 13.31
N GLU A 101 5.47 3.61 13.95
CA GLU A 101 6.70 3.67 14.74
C GLU A 101 6.64 2.70 15.94
N ALA A 102 5.49 2.58 16.60
CA ALA A 102 5.28 1.62 17.68
C ALA A 102 5.39 0.16 17.19
N VAL A 103 4.93 -0.14 15.97
CA VAL A 103 5.11 -1.47 15.36
C VAL A 103 6.58 -1.73 15.06
N LEU A 104 7.28 -0.78 14.46
CA LEU A 104 8.72 -0.90 14.18
C LEU A 104 9.53 -1.06 15.46
N HIS A 105 9.17 -0.36 16.51
CA HIS A 105 9.82 -0.50 17.81
C HIS A 105 9.60 -1.88 18.43
N ARG A 106 8.40 -2.46 18.30
CA ARG A 106 8.16 -3.86 18.71
C ARG A 106 8.96 -4.85 17.87
N LEU A 107 9.07 -4.62 16.56
CA LEU A 107 9.85 -5.45 15.66
C LEU A 107 11.34 -5.41 16.02
N SER A 108 11.89 -4.25 16.42
CA SER A 108 13.30 -4.10 16.83
C SER A 108 13.69 -4.89 18.08
N HIS A 109 12.71 -5.35 18.87
CA HIS A 109 12.98 -6.28 19.98
C HIS A 109 13.11 -7.74 19.53
N LEU A 110 12.65 -8.07 18.33
CA LEU A 110 12.69 -9.43 17.80
C LEU A 110 13.88 -9.68 16.88
N ILE A 111 14.33 -8.64 16.19
CA ILE A 111 15.47 -8.67 15.26
C ILE A 111 16.44 -7.53 15.56
N PRO A 112 17.75 -7.72 15.32
CA PRO A 112 18.73 -6.65 15.51
C PRO A 112 18.48 -5.52 14.50
N MET A 113 18.04 -4.37 15.01
CA MET A 113 17.85 -3.16 14.20
C MET A 113 18.55 -1.99 14.89
N THR A 114 19.28 -1.21 14.11
CA THR A 114 19.90 0.03 14.61
C THR A 114 18.89 1.18 14.59
N LYS A 115 19.19 2.26 15.33
CA LYS A 115 18.37 3.49 15.29
C LYS A 115 18.35 4.10 13.89
N ASP A 116 19.43 3.96 13.14
CA ASP A 116 19.54 4.47 11.77
C ASP A 116 18.68 3.65 10.80
N ASP A 117 18.58 2.32 11.01
CA ASP A 117 17.68 1.46 10.24
C ASP A 117 16.22 1.84 10.46
N LEU A 118 15.82 2.10 11.71
CA LEU A 118 14.48 2.58 12.05
C LEU A 118 14.17 3.92 11.38
N ALA A 119 15.09 4.88 11.47
CA ALA A 119 14.92 6.20 10.85
C ALA A 119 14.84 6.12 9.33
N SER A 120 15.69 5.30 8.69
CA SER A 120 15.66 5.09 7.24
C SER A 120 14.38 4.41 6.78
N THR A 121 13.92 3.38 7.51
CA THR A 121 12.67 2.68 7.22
C THR A 121 11.46 3.64 7.34
N MET A 122 11.40 4.46 8.39
CA MET A 122 10.35 5.49 8.54
C MET A 122 10.37 6.50 7.40
N LYS A 123 11.55 6.91 6.93
CA LYS A 123 11.69 7.80 5.78
C LYS A 123 11.16 7.15 4.50
N ASP A 124 11.48 5.87 4.27
CA ASP A 124 11.01 5.12 3.12
C ASP A 124 9.49 4.94 3.15
N ILE A 125 8.92 4.65 4.32
CA ILE A 125 7.47 4.55 4.53
C ILE A 125 6.76 5.87 4.20
N LYS A 126 7.33 7.02 4.57
CA LYS A 126 6.76 8.34 4.28
C LYS A 126 6.88 8.74 2.81
N ARG A 127 7.92 8.28 2.13
CA ARG A 127 8.17 8.60 0.71
C ARG A 127 7.30 7.79 -0.24
N ASN A 128 6.88 6.60 0.16
CA ASN A 128 6.12 5.68 -0.68
C ASN A 128 4.63 5.68 -0.34
N SER A 129 3.81 5.15 -1.23
CA SER A 129 2.37 5.00 -1.02
C SER A 129 2.07 4.01 0.10
N ALA A 130 0.97 4.20 0.82
CA ALA A 130 0.63 3.45 2.03
C ALA A 130 0.47 1.93 1.81
N PHE A 131 0.09 1.52 0.61
CA PHE A 131 -0.11 0.12 0.22
C PHE A 131 1.16 -0.59 -0.29
N VAL A 132 2.27 0.16 -0.48
CA VAL A 132 3.54 -0.43 -0.95
C VAL A 132 4.28 -1.07 0.22
N PRO A 133 4.58 -2.38 0.17
CA PRO A 133 5.37 -3.03 1.19
C PRO A 133 6.82 -2.52 1.16
N ILE A 134 7.29 -2.05 2.29
CA ILE A 134 8.67 -1.57 2.48
C ILE A 134 9.48 -2.65 3.18
N ILE A 135 10.65 -2.98 2.63
CA ILE A 135 11.55 -3.95 3.23
C ILE A 135 12.22 -3.31 4.45
N VAL A 136 11.98 -3.89 5.61
CA VAL A 136 12.56 -3.45 6.89
C VAL A 136 13.91 -4.10 7.13
N ALA A 137 13.97 -5.42 6.98
CA ALA A 137 15.20 -6.20 7.16
C ALA A 137 15.31 -7.31 6.11
N GLU A 138 16.52 -7.59 5.71
CA GLU A 138 16.88 -8.66 4.76
C GLU A 138 17.95 -9.57 5.37
N ARG A 139 18.11 -10.75 4.77
CA ARG A 139 19.09 -11.77 5.18
C ARG A 139 18.92 -12.23 6.62
N LEU A 140 17.64 -12.37 7.01
CA LEU A 140 17.29 -12.95 8.30
C LEU A 140 17.58 -14.44 8.29
N ASP A 141 17.91 -14.97 9.46
CA ASP A 141 17.99 -16.41 9.65
C ASP A 141 16.59 -17.02 9.86
N TRP A 142 16.51 -18.34 9.86
CA TRP A 142 15.27 -19.07 10.09
C TRP A 142 14.69 -18.81 11.49
N HIS A 143 15.54 -18.63 12.50
CA HIS A 143 15.09 -18.37 13.87
C HIS A 143 14.47 -16.98 14.00
N GLU A 144 15.09 -15.98 13.38
CA GLU A 144 14.56 -14.60 13.34
C GLU A 144 13.22 -14.56 12.63
N LEU A 145 13.12 -15.19 11.45
CA LEU A 145 11.87 -15.29 10.70
C LEU A 145 10.77 -15.97 11.51
N SER A 146 11.10 -17.10 12.16
CA SER A 146 10.16 -17.85 12.99
C SER A 146 9.65 -17.03 14.17
N ARG A 147 10.54 -16.28 14.84
CA ARG A 147 10.18 -15.38 15.95
C ARG A 147 9.20 -14.30 15.49
N ILE A 148 9.42 -13.71 14.33
CA ILE A 148 8.51 -12.71 13.76
C ILE A 148 7.17 -13.36 13.42
N SER A 149 7.19 -14.54 12.79
CA SER A 149 5.98 -15.24 12.38
C SER A 149 5.08 -15.62 13.58
N VAL A 150 5.67 -16.06 14.68
CA VAL A 150 4.94 -16.37 15.93
C VAL A 150 4.35 -15.10 16.55
N ASN A 151 5.04 -13.97 16.45
CA ASN A 151 4.59 -12.69 16.99
C ASN A 151 3.75 -11.86 15.99
N SER A 152 3.42 -12.39 14.82
CA SER A 152 2.66 -11.70 13.78
C SER A 152 1.36 -11.05 14.27
N PRO A 153 0.57 -11.65 15.20
CA PRO A 153 -0.63 -10.99 15.73
C PRO A 153 -0.36 -9.68 16.49
N ALA A 154 0.85 -9.51 17.03
CA ALA A 154 1.27 -8.30 17.74
C ALA A 154 1.95 -7.28 16.82
N LEU A 155 2.17 -7.62 15.55
CA LEU A 155 2.89 -6.86 14.54
C LEU A 155 2.00 -6.58 13.32
N PRO A 156 0.93 -5.80 13.44
CA PRO A 156 0.05 -5.49 12.31
C PRO A 156 0.86 -4.86 11.16
N GLY A 157 0.54 -5.25 9.94
CA GLY A 157 1.20 -4.76 8.73
C GLY A 157 2.60 -5.33 8.47
N VAL A 158 3.15 -6.12 9.39
CA VAL A 158 4.45 -6.78 9.21
C VAL A 158 4.24 -8.16 8.59
N SER A 159 4.91 -8.41 7.47
CA SER A 159 4.82 -9.68 6.73
C SER A 159 6.20 -10.28 6.53
N PRO A 160 6.44 -11.49 7.07
CA PRO A 160 7.64 -12.24 6.75
C PRO A 160 7.52 -12.80 5.33
N GLU A 161 8.59 -12.69 4.55
CA GLU A 161 8.63 -13.11 3.15
C GLU A 161 9.90 -13.89 2.85
N VAL A 162 9.78 -14.79 1.87
CA VAL A 162 10.93 -15.47 1.28
C VAL A 162 11.23 -14.81 -0.06
N GLY A 163 12.39 -14.22 -0.19
CA GLY A 163 12.91 -13.67 -1.43
C GLY A 163 14.08 -14.51 -1.98
N LEU A 164 14.69 -13.98 -3.02
CA LEU A 164 15.92 -14.54 -3.60
C LEU A 164 17.00 -13.47 -3.60
N SER A 165 18.17 -13.82 -3.09
CA SER A 165 19.36 -12.99 -3.17
C SER A 165 20.36 -13.58 -4.17
N ARG A 166 21.08 -12.71 -4.85
CA ARG A 166 22.15 -13.16 -5.74
C ARG A 166 23.35 -13.61 -4.93
N VAL A 167 23.86 -14.80 -5.24
CA VAL A 167 25.06 -15.36 -4.62
C VAL A 167 26.13 -15.62 -5.67
N TYR A 168 27.39 -15.36 -5.30
CA TYR A 168 28.57 -15.53 -6.13
C TYR A 168 29.53 -16.52 -5.42
N PRO A 169 29.44 -17.82 -5.69
CA PRO A 169 30.22 -18.83 -4.95
C PRO A 169 31.73 -18.67 -5.08
N ARG A 170 32.17 -17.92 -6.08
CA ARG A 170 33.58 -17.64 -6.36
C ARG A 170 33.96 -16.17 -6.27
N ASP A 171 33.19 -15.42 -5.57
CA ASP A 171 33.29 -14.02 -5.19
C ASP A 171 34.34 -13.17 -5.98
N ILE A 172 35.62 -13.28 -5.63
CA ILE A 172 36.68 -12.46 -6.20
C ILE A 172 37.07 -12.88 -7.62
N ASP A 173 36.99 -14.17 -7.94
CA ASP A 173 37.54 -14.72 -9.20
C ASP A 173 36.86 -14.16 -10.46
N PHE A 174 35.59 -13.82 -10.38
CA PHE A 174 34.76 -13.40 -11.51
C PHE A 174 34.12 -12.02 -11.37
N ALA A 175 34.48 -11.26 -10.32
CA ALA A 175 33.85 -9.97 -10.02
C ALA A 175 33.90 -8.97 -11.20
N HIS A 176 35.02 -8.95 -11.94
CA HIS A 176 35.21 -8.05 -13.08
C HIS A 176 34.41 -8.44 -14.33
N ILE A 177 33.98 -9.70 -14.43
CA ILE A 177 33.27 -10.23 -15.61
C ILE A 177 31.76 -10.24 -15.37
N VAL A 178 31.34 -10.65 -14.17
CA VAL A 178 29.93 -10.88 -13.83
C VAL A 178 29.28 -9.63 -13.26
N GLY A 179 30.06 -8.68 -12.74
CA GLY A 179 29.56 -7.52 -12.03
C GLY A 179 28.89 -7.88 -10.71
N TYR A 180 28.08 -6.99 -10.20
CA TYR A 180 27.35 -7.19 -8.96
C TYR A 180 25.90 -6.73 -9.09
N VAL A 181 25.08 -7.07 -8.11
CA VAL A 181 23.68 -6.63 -8.02
C VAL A 181 23.56 -5.58 -6.93
N GLY A 182 23.03 -4.42 -7.28
CA GLY A 182 22.86 -3.30 -6.35
C GLY A 182 21.50 -2.63 -6.48
N ALA A 183 21.13 -1.87 -5.46
CA ALA A 183 19.89 -1.10 -5.48
C ALA A 183 19.88 -0.07 -6.63
N VAL A 184 18.72 0.15 -7.20
CA VAL A 184 18.48 1.19 -8.22
C VAL A 184 18.75 2.56 -7.60
N SER A 185 19.52 3.38 -8.32
CA SER A 185 19.74 4.78 -7.97
C SER A 185 18.90 5.70 -8.85
N ASP A 186 18.70 6.94 -8.39
CA ASP A 186 17.98 7.94 -9.18
C ASP A 186 18.67 8.22 -10.54
N LYS A 187 19.98 8.00 -10.62
CA LYS A 187 20.76 8.10 -11.88
C LYS A 187 20.42 6.98 -12.86
N ASP A 188 20.21 5.77 -12.35
CA ASP A 188 19.85 4.60 -13.18
C ASP A 188 18.45 4.78 -13.78
N ILE A 189 17.54 5.42 -13.06
CA ILE A 189 16.19 5.76 -13.53
C ILE A 189 16.26 6.88 -14.59
N ALA A 190 17.05 7.93 -14.34
CA ALA A 190 17.18 9.08 -15.23
C ALA A 190 17.90 8.73 -16.55
N ALA A 191 18.70 7.68 -16.58
CA ALA A 191 19.42 7.23 -17.78
C ALA A 191 18.50 6.51 -18.80
N GLN A 192 17.26 6.18 -18.43
CA GLN A 192 16.30 5.50 -19.31
C GLN A 192 15.23 6.48 -19.80
N GLU A 193 14.99 6.56 -21.11
CA GLU A 193 13.93 7.39 -21.69
C GLU A 193 12.52 6.96 -21.26
N SER A 194 12.32 5.65 -21.00
CA SER A 194 11.07 5.07 -20.49
C SER A 194 11.37 4.06 -19.40
N PRO A 195 11.51 4.52 -18.14
CA PRO A 195 11.89 3.65 -17.04
C PRO A 195 10.77 2.64 -16.72
N ASP A 196 11.16 1.36 -16.65
CA ASP A 196 10.28 0.26 -16.26
C ASP A 196 9.68 0.55 -14.87
N PRO A 197 8.36 0.33 -14.66
CA PRO A 197 7.73 0.45 -13.35
C PRO A 197 8.43 -0.34 -12.22
N LEU A 198 9.08 -1.46 -12.54
CA LEU A 198 9.88 -2.26 -11.62
C LEU A 198 11.03 -1.46 -10.95
N LEU A 199 11.63 -0.50 -11.66
CA LEU A 199 12.72 0.32 -11.13
C LEU A 199 12.28 1.28 -10.03
N ARG A 200 10.97 1.52 -9.90
CA ARG A 200 10.38 2.37 -8.87
C ARG A 200 10.06 1.63 -7.58
N ILE A 201 10.17 0.30 -7.59
CA ILE A 201 9.95 -0.51 -6.37
C ILE A 201 11.09 -0.22 -5.39
N PRO A 202 10.78 0.09 -4.11
CA PRO A 202 11.79 0.33 -3.09
C PRO A 202 12.76 -0.86 -2.97
N LYS A 203 14.06 -0.56 -2.94
CA LYS A 203 15.14 -1.55 -2.85
C LYS A 203 15.17 -2.58 -3.99
N PHE A 204 14.52 -2.29 -5.13
CA PHE A 204 14.69 -3.12 -6.32
C PHE A 204 16.15 -3.14 -6.77
N GLN A 205 16.66 -4.32 -7.11
CA GLN A 205 18.06 -4.51 -7.42
C GLN A 205 18.27 -4.73 -8.92
N ILE A 206 19.27 -4.06 -9.48
CA ILE A 206 19.70 -4.22 -10.88
C ILE A 206 21.15 -4.70 -10.92
N GLY A 207 21.55 -5.28 -12.05
CA GLY A 207 22.96 -5.60 -12.32
C GLY A 207 23.75 -4.32 -12.62
N LYS A 208 24.95 -4.23 -12.07
CA LYS A 208 25.91 -3.14 -12.28
C LYS A 208 27.27 -3.71 -12.66
#